data_ceecf9be955e5473b96f2ea1b1254e24
#
_entry.id   ceecf9be955e5473b96f2ea1b1254e24
#
_cell.length_a   1.000
_cell.length_b   1.000
_cell.length_c   1.000
_cell.angle_alpha   90.00
_cell.angle_beta   90.00
_cell.angle_gamma   90.00
#
_symmetry.space_group_name_H-M   'P 1'
#
loop_
_entity.id
_entity.type
_entity.pdbx_description
1 polymer ?
#
loop_
_entity_poly.entity_id
_entity_poly.type
_entity_poly.pdbx_seq_one_letter_code
_entity_poly.pdbx_strand_id
1 'polypeptide(L)'
;MSTKWTAVLCLLGASTLVAVNASALEPGQAAGPVRFENLDGVQRTMSAENYASRKATVVVFLSGRSEAVLLQMEAMNTLYARIRLDGVLFVGVCSDPNQSGDELRTFLQHTGGIIPLYRDPRGDAAKQFGATVTPEYFLLDANGALVYHGGLGQPGEGLELAIQQHLSGTPVTARAPLAGDPIGAAAPRTPVPDKYGTIYFTSQLIFEKIPGAAVHHCSTVAEAPNGDILCLWYGGSYESSEDQALYLARQRRGEAAWEEPQRLLFDPNLPPGNAVLFQGPDRRLWIIWGRMESERPIRRGSGWGECRLMYRTSDDNGVTWSADAEVPDGFGSLPRNLPLTLADGRFAIPMSGEGRQAHGGSYLLFLDPAGPTWARSGYVRGGSQPTVIQRDSGELLMLMRSSPRIRQSLSPDGGITWSGSEATELKNPGSGICMTRLKSGRILLAFNDTDGDDRTPFNLIQSDDGGATWTNLRTLEADWGEFSYPSILQASDGRIHLTYTYRRFSIKHTVFNENWLTTSERPN
;
A
#
# COMPACT_ATOMS: atom_id res chain seq x y z
N MET A 1 55.05 -34.90 57.49
CA MET A 1 54.47 -33.75 56.81
C MET A 1 53.25 -34.24 56.08
N SER A 2 52.04 -34.05 56.65
CA SER A 2 50.79 -34.58 56.16
C SER A 2 50.01 -33.46 55.55
N THR A 3 49.69 -33.56 54.29
CA THR A 3 48.81 -32.58 53.58
C THR A 3 47.38 -33.12 53.59
N LYS A 4 46.52 -32.43 54.29
CA LYS A 4 45.06 -32.70 54.30
C LYS A 4 44.41 -32.14 53.04
N TRP A 5 43.69 -32.97 52.28
CA TRP A 5 42.80 -32.57 51.23
C TRP A 5 41.36 -32.40 51.80
N THR A 6 40.85 -31.22 51.66
CA THR A 6 39.46 -30.91 52.03
C THR A 6 38.59 -31.10 50.80
N ALA A 7 37.68 -32.06 50.83
CA ALA A 7 36.72 -32.28 49.75
C ALA A 7 35.55 -31.26 49.89
N VAL A 8 35.32 -30.48 48.88
CA VAL A 8 34.14 -29.61 48.75
C VAL A 8 33.01 -30.41 48.06
N LEU A 9 31.97 -30.67 48.79
CA LEU A 9 30.76 -31.33 48.30
C LEU A 9 29.94 -30.28 47.53
N CYS A 10 29.87 -30.37 46.20
CA CYS A 10 28.89 -29.65 45.40
C CYS A 10 27.55 -30.37 45.43
N LEU A 11 26.57 -29.78 46.10
CA LEU A 11 25.17 -30.18 46.00
C LEU A 11 24.62 -29.74 44.67
N LEU A 12 24.46 -30.69 43.74
CA LEU A 12 23.69 -30.53 42.51
C LEU A 12 22.20 -30.57 42.87
N GLY A 13 21.57 -29.41 42.93
CA GLY A 13 20.10 -29.30 43.00
C GLY A 13 19.51 -29.83 41.69
N ALA A 14 18.85 -30.98 41.76
CA ALA A 14 18.04 -31.49 40.67
C ALA A 14 16.78 -30.63 40.57
N SER A 15 16.78 -29.68 39.62
CA SER A 15 15.53 -29.02 39.22
C SER A 15 14.72 -30.06 38.45
N THR A 16 13.71 -30.61 39.08
CA THR A 16 12.67 -31.39 38.40
C THR A 16 11.92 -30.45 37.47
N LEU A 17 12.25 -30.51 36.15
CA LEU A 17 11.34 -30.00 35.11
C LEU A 17 10.06 -30.84 35.21
N VAL A 18 9.03 -30.28 35.82
CA VAL A 18 7.66 -30.76 35.66
C VAL A 18 7.31 -30.47 34.21
N ALA A 19 7.32 -31.49 33.35
CA ALA A 19 6.69 -31.42 32.05
C ALA A 19 5.17 -31.22 32.32
N VAL A 20 4.73 -29.97 32.22
CA VAL A 20 3.31 -29.66 32.17
C VAL A 20 2.83 -30.22 30.83
N ASN A 21 2.20 -31.38 30.85
CA ASN A 21 1.36 -31.83 29.76
C ASN A 21 0.29 -30.75 29.60
N ALA A 22 0.41 -29.93 28.53
CA ALA A 22 -0.62 -28.96 28.18
C ALA A 22 -1.88 -29.77 27.79
N SER A 23 -2.81 -29.86 28.73
CA SER A 23 -4.16 -30.32 28.42
C SER A 23 -4.85 -29.24 27.60
N ALA A 24 -5.74 -29.66 26.66
CA ALA A 24 -6.59 -28.73 25.90
C ALA A 24 -7.26 -27.72 26.82
N LEU A 25 -7.46 -26.50 26.35
CA LEU A 25 -8.12 -25.44 27.10
C LEU A 25 -9.57 -25.81 27.40
N GLU A 26 -9.94 -25.87 28.68
CA GLU A 26 -11.29 -26.24 29.13
C GLU A 26 -12.19 -25.02 29.35
N PRO A 27 -13.53 -25.15 29.19
CA PRO A 27 -14.46 -24.07 29.48
C PRO A 27 -14.26 -23.45 30.88
N GLY A 28 -14.14 -22.12 30.94
CA GLY A 28 -13.85 -21.36 32.15
C GLY A 28 -12.37 -21.26 32.51
N GLN A 29 -11.50 -22.00 31.88
CA GLN A 29 -10.05 -21.89 32.04
C GLN A 29 -9.49 -20.71 31.25
N ALA A 30 -8.57 -19.93 31.84
CA ALA A 30 -7.91 -18.84 31.17
C ALA A 30 -6.78 -19.35 30.23
N ALA A 31 -6.73 -18.85 29.02
CA ALA A 31 -5.74 -19.22 28.02
C ALA A 31 -4.30 -18.80 28.43
N GLY A 32 -4.15 -17.80 29.31
CA GLY A 32 -2.84 -17.25 29.63
C GLY A 32 -2.21 -16.50 28.44
N PRO A 33 -0.91 -16.16 28.52
CA PRO A 33 -0.20 -15.52 27.42
C PRO A 33 -0.03 -16.46 26.23
N VAL A 34 -0.44 -16.04 25.03
CA VAL A 34 -0.30 -16.80 23.77
C VAL A 34 0.76 -16.15 22.92
N ARG A 35 1.71 -16.93 22.43
CA ARG A 35 2.80 -16.45 21.56
C ARG A 35 2.57 -16.92 20.12
N PHE A 36 2.78 -16.01 19.21
CA PHE A 36 2.73 -16.25 17.76
C PHE A 36 3.61 -15.23 17.04
N GLU A 37 3.76 -15.36 15.76
CA GLU A 37 4.50 -14.42 14.90
C GLU A 37 3.51 -13.65 14.02
N ASN A 38 3.80 -12.39 13.71
CA ASN A 38 3.11 -11.75 12.60
C ASN A 38 3.58 -12.39 11.26
N LEU A 39 2.99 -11.99 10.14
CA LEU A 39 3.35 -12.55 8.84
C LEU A 39 4.78 -12.25 8.39
N ASP A 40 5.49 -11.33 9.07
CA ASP A 40 6.90 -10.99 8.84
C ASP A 40 7.86 -11.75 9.76
N GLY A 41 7.33 -12.69 10.58
CA GLY A 41 8.12 -13.48 11.52
C GLY A 41 8.44 -12.77 12.84
N VAL A 42 7.88 -11.57 13.09
CA VAL A 42 8.09 -10.85 14.35
C VAL A 42 7.22 -11.42 15.45
N GLN A 43 7.86 -11.79 16.57
CA GLN A 43 7.19 -12.36 17.73
C GLN A 43 6.15 -11.39 18.31
N ARG A 44 4.98 -11.92 18.63
CA ARG A 44 3.88 -11.22 19.30
C ARG A 44 3.39 -12.06 20.46
N THR A 45 2.89 -11.38 21.49
CA THR A 45 2.28 -12.05 22.65
C THR A 45 0.92 -11.42 22.89
N MET A 46 -0.12 -12.24 22.90
CA MET A 46 -1.43 -11.85 23.39
C MET A 46 -1.48 -12.15 24.88
N SER A 47 -1.54 -11.11 25.72
CA SER A 47 -1.44 -11.18 27.19
C SER A 47 -2.79 -10.90 27.85
N ALA A 48 -2.84 -11.00 29.17
CA ALA A 48 -4.01 -10.64 29.96
C ALA A 48 -4.52 -9.21 29.70
N GLU A 49 -3.62 -8.26 29.45
CA GLU A 49 -3.96 -6.88 29.12
C GLU A 49 -4.69 -6.77 27.78
N ASN A 50 -4.29 -7.59 26.80
CA ASN A 50 -4.97 -7.63 25.50
C ASN A 50 -6.39 -8.15 25.62
N TYR A 51 -6.62 -9.17 26.43
CA TYR A 51 -7.99 -9.67 26.72
C TYR A 51 -8.81 -8.61 27.46
N ALA A 52 -8.27 -8.04 28.54
CA ALA A 52 -8.96 -7.04 29.37
C ALA A 52 -9.32 -5.75 28.59
N SER A 53 -8.62 -5.44 27.51
CA SER A 53 -8.92 -4.30 26.64
C SER A 53 -10.13 -4.52 25.73
N ARG A 54 -10.74 -5.69 25.72
CA ARG A 54 -11.84 -6.10 24.85
C ARG A 54 -12.98 -6.73 25.66
N LYS A 55 -14.19 -6.73 25.07
CA LYS A 55 -15.33 -7.44 25.68
C LYS A 55 -15.20 -8.95 25.52
N ALA A 56 -14.63 -9.37 24.39
CA ALA A 56 -14.32 -10.76 24.10
C ALA A 56 -13.22 -10.85 23.03
N THR A 57 -12.60 -12.03 22.92
CA THR A 57 -11.61 -12.33 21.88
C THR A 57 -11.96 -13.65 21.21
N VAL A 58 -12.09 -13.64 19.88
CA VAL A 58 -12.17 -14.84 19.05
C VAL A 58 -10.77 -15.19 18.58
N VAL A 59 -10.34 -16.42 18.85
CA VAL A 59 -9.15 -17.02 18.23
C VAL A 59 -9.63 -18.10 17.27
N VAL A 60 -9.23 -18.01 16.00
CA VAL A 60 -9.52 -19.04 15.01
C VAL A 60 -8.22 -19.64 14.50
N PHE A 61 -8.08 -20.96 14.63
CA PHE A 61 -7.00 -21.67 13.97
C PHE A 61 -7.41 -21.96 12.54
N LEU A 62 -6.59 -21.52 11.59
CA LEU A 62 -6.88 -21.63 10.17
C LEU A 62 -5.62 -21.92 9.36
N SER A 63 -5.79 -22.49 8.17
CA SER A 63 -4.73 -22.68 7.19
C SER A 63 -5.19 -22.20 5.82
N GLY A 64 -4.38 -21.42 5.13
CA GLY A 64 -4.65 -21.01 3.75
C GLY A 64 -4.66 -22.17 2.75
N ARG A 65 -4.29 -23.38 3.19
CA ARG A 65 -4.32 -24.62 2.40
C ARG A 65 -5.54 -25.49 2.69
N SER A 66 -6.38 -25.09 3.66
CA SER A 66 -7.59 -25.84 4.04
C SER A 66 -8.76 -25.45 3.15
N GLU A 67 -9.39 -26.44 2.51
CA GLU A 67 -10.61 -26.23 1.73
C GLU A 67 -11.78 -25.79 2.63
N ALA A 68 -11.86 -26.35 3.84
CA ALA A 68 -12.87 -25.98 4.81
C ALA A 68 -12.75 -24.51 5.24
N VAL A 69 -11.52 -23.98 5.35
CA VAL A 69 -11.27 -22.55 5.61
C VAL A 69 -11.70 -21.70 4.42
N LEU A 70 -11.34 -22.08 3.20
CA LEU A 70 -11.74 -21.34 1.97
C LEU A 70 -13.26 -21.21 1.87
N LEU A 71 -14.01 -22.26 2.13
CA LEU A 71 -15.48 -22.26 2.09
C LEU A 71 -16.13 -21.38 3.17
N GLN A 72 -15.42 -21.10 4.26
CA GLN A 72 -15.94 -20.31 5.39
C GLN A 72 -15.44 -18.85 5.40
N MET A 73 -14.49 -18.46 4.52
CA MET A 73 -13.87 -17.12 4.57
C MET A 73 -14.86 -15.98 4.44
N GLU A 74 -15.84 -16.09 3.54
CA GLU A 74 -16.87 -15.05 3.38
C GLU A 74 -17.71 -14.87 4.65
N ALA A 75 -18.15 -15.97 5.25
CA ALA A 75 -18.91 -15.95 6.49
C ALA A 75 -18.08 -15.40 7.67
N MET A 76 -16.79 -15.78 7.74
CA MET A 76 -15.85 -15.25 8.74
C MET A 76 -15.66 -13.74 8.59
N ASN A 77 -15.42 -13.25 7.36
CA ASN A 77 -15.25 -11.83 7.08
C ASN A 77 -16.50 -11.04 7.45
N THR A 78 -17.69 -11.54 7.08
CA THR A 78 -18.97 -10.91 7.39
C THR A 78 -19.19 -10.84 8.91
N LEU A 79 -18.93 -11.93 9.63
CA LEU A 79 -19.02 -11.95 11.08
C LEU A 79 -18.04 -10.95 11.71
N TYR A 80 -16.78 -10.99 11.31
CA TYR A 80 -15.76 -10.09 11.84
C TYR A 80 -16.08 -8.61 11.58
N ALA A 81 -16.49 -8.25 10.36
CA ALA A 81 -16.85 -6.88 10.02
C ALA A 81 -17.92 -6.29 10.94
N ARG A 82 -18.84 -7.13 11.40
CA ARG A 82 -19.92 -6.75 12.32
C ARG A 82 -19.44 -6.68 13.77
N ILE A 83 -18.84 -7.76 14.29
CA ILE A 83 -18.56 -7.88 15.74
C ILE A 83 -17.40 -6.99 16.21
N ARG A 84 -16.48 -6.58 15.32
CA ARG A 84 -15.38 -5.67 15.68
C ARG A 84 -15.87 -4.33 16.24
N LEU A 85 -17.06 -3.89 15.83
CA LEU A 85 -17.68 -2.66 16.33
C LEU A 85 -18.28 -2.83 17.73
N ASP A 86 -18.55 -4.07 18.13
CA ASP A 86 -19.09 -4.40 19.47
C ASP A 86 -17.99 -4.58 20.52
N GLY A 87 -16.73 -4.37 20.15
CA GLY A 87 -15.57 -4.51 21.05
C GLY A 87 -15.04 -5.94 21.14
N VAL A 88 -15.31 -6.78 20.13
CA VAL A 88 -14.77 -8.14 20.02
C VAL A 88 -13.51 -8.13 19.13
N LEU A 89 -12.41 -8.62 19.68
CA LEU A 89 -11.18 -8.87 18.90
C LEU A 89 -11.32 -10.19 18.16
N PHE A 90 -10.86 -10.25 16.91
CA PHE A 90 -10.77 -11.48 16.13
C PHE A 90 -9.31 -11.70 15.72
N VAL A 91 -8.78 -12.90 15.97
CA VAL A 91 -7.38 -13.26 15.69
C VAL A 91 -7.34 -14.58 14.95
N GLY A 92 -6.87 -14.57 13.71
CA GLY A 92 -6.55 -15.79 12.96
C GLY A 92 -5.13 -16.27 13.30
N VAL A 93 -4.95 -17.58 13.48
CA VAL A 93 -3.66 -18.21 13.78
C VAL A 93 -3.44 -19.39 12.84
N CYS A 94 -2.36 -19.35 12.05
CA CYS A 94 -1.95 -20.47 11.19
C CYS A 94 -0.84 -21.26 11.88
N SER A 95 -1.17 -22.50 12.27
CA SER A 95 -0.23 -23.43 12.91
C SER A 95 0.32 -24.49 11.94
N ASP A 96 0.27 -24.23 10.62
CA ASP A 96 0.95 -25.02 9.61
C ASP A 96 2.41 -24.57 9.49
N PRO A 97 3.41 -25.41 9.91
CA PRO A 97 4.81 -25.03 9.89
C PRO A 97 5.36 -24.80 8.47
N ASN A 98 4.70 -25.37 7.47
CA ASN A 98 5.10 -25.31 6.07
C ASN A 98 4.48 -24.12 5.32
N GLN A 99 3.60 -23.32 5.96
CA GLN A 99 2.97 -22.17 5.34
C GLN A 99 3.70 -20.89 5.71
N SER A 100 4.30 -20.23 4.73
CA SER A 100 5.03 -18.96 4.91
C SER A 100 4.08 -17.78 5.13
N GLY A 101 4.62 -16.65 5.65
CA GLY A 101 3.88 -15.40 5.78
C GLY A 101 3.38 -14.87 4.42
N ASP A 102 4.18 -15.05 3.35
CA ASP A 102 3.81 -14.61 2.00
C ASP A 102 2.68 -15.44 1.40
N GLU A 103 2.68 -16.76 1.63
CA GLU A 103 1.56 -17.62 1.23
C GLU A 103 0.27 -17.21 1.97
N LEU A 104 0.36 -16.86 3.25
CA LEU A 104 -0.80 -16.38 4.02
C LEU A 104 -1.28 -15.01 3.57
N ARG A 105 -0.39 -14.10 3.18
CA ARG A 105 -0.78 -12.82 2.56
C ARG A 105 -1.51 -13.06 1.24
N THR A 106 -0.96 -13.93 0.40
CA THR A 106 -1.57 -14.33 -0.86
C THR A 106 -2.95 -14.95 -0.63
N PHE A 107 -3.07 -15.81 0.37
CA PHE A 107 -4.35 -16.41 0.77
C PHE A 107 -5.39 -15.35 1.19
N LEU A 108 -5.02 -14.41 2.07
CA LEU A 108 -5.91 -13.31 2.48
C LEU A 108 -6.36 -12.44 1.29
N GLN A 109 -5.45 -12.18 0.35
CA GLN A 109 -5.77 -11.42 -0.86
C GLN A 109 -6.77 -12.15 -1.76
N HIS A 110 -6.54 -13.44 -2.00
CA HIS A 110 -7.43 -14.24 -2.86
C HIS A 110 -8.83 -14.45 -2.27
N THR A 111 -8.93 -14.46 -0.93
CA THR A 111 -10.19 -14.69 -0.22
C THR A 111 -10.87 -13.40 0.26
N GLY A 112 -10.27 -12.23 -0.02
CA GLY A 112 -10.74 -10.96 0.56
C GLY A 112 -10.65 -10.93 2.07
N GLY A 113 -9.72 -11.71 2.67
CA GLY A 113 -9.60 -11.87 4.11
C GLY A 113 -9.25 -10.57 4.83
N ILE A 114 -10.11 -10.13 5.75
CA ILE A 114 -9.92 -8.92 6.55
C ILE A 114 -9.55 -9.21 8.01
N ILE A 115 -9.42 -10.49 8.35
CA ILE A 115 -9.12 -10.96 9.71
C ILE A 115 -7.61 -10.77 9.97
N PRO A 116 -7.20 -10.18 11.11
CA PRO A 116 -5.80 -10.16 11.51
C PRO A 116 -5.25 -11.59 11.62
N LEU A 117 -4.22 -11.91 10.85
CA LEU A 117 -3.68 -13.27 10.74
C LEU A 117 -2.24 -13.31 11.25
N TYR A 118 -1.93 -14.34 12.03
CA TYR A 118 -0.65 -14.62 12.63
C TYR A 118 -0.19 -16.03 12.32
N ARG A 119 1.09 -16.31 12.54
CA ARG A 119 1.71 -17.62 12.37
C ARG A 119 2.06 -18.23 13.71
N ASP A 120 1.89 -19.54 13.80
CA ASP A 120 2.33 -20.38 14.91
C ASP A 120 3.13 -21.58 14.34
N PRO A 121 4.33 -21.32 13.76
CA PRO A 121 5.06 -22.34 13.01
C PRO A 121 5.55 -23.52 13.86
N ARG A 122 5.57 -23.37 15.18
CA ARG A 122 5.92 -24.45 16.13
C ARG A 122 4.71 -25.18 16.68
N GLY A 123 3.51 -24.71 16.41
CA GLY A 123 2.28 -25.26 16.95
C GLY A 123 2.11 -25.05 18.47
N ASP A 124 2.81 -24.07 19.06
CA ASP A 124 2.74 -23.84 20.49
C ASP A 124 1.39 -23.28 20.91
N ALA A 125 0.83 -22.36 20.10
CA ALA A 125 -0.52 -21.82 20.33
C ALA A 125 -1.59 -22.89 20.10
N ALA A 126 -1.49 -23.67 19.02
CA ALA A 126 -2.43 -24.77 18.77
C ALA A 126 -2.45 -25.79 19.92
N LYS A 127 -1.28 -26.17 20.43
CA LYS A 127 -1.19 -27.08 21.60
C LYS A 127 -1.78 -26.47 22.86
N GLN A 128 -1.55 -25.17 23.10
CA GLN A 128 -2.09 -24.46 24.28
C GLN A 128 -3.61 -24.40 24.27
N PHE A 129 -4.23 -24.23 23.12
CA PHE A 129 -5.69 -24.23 22.96
C PHE A 129 -6.26 -25.65 22.84
N GLY A 130 -5.45 -26.64 22.48
CA GLY A 130 -5.91 -27.98 22.13
C GLY A 130 -6.57 -28.03 20.75
N ALA A 131 -6.21 -27.09 19.86
CA ALA A 131 -6.74 -27.05 18.50
C ALA A 131 -6.22 -28.21 17.66
N THR A 132 -7.13 -28.86 16.90
CA THR A 132 -6.88 -30.09 16.16
C THR A 132 -7.22 -30.00 14.68
N VAL A 133 -8.11 -29.09 14.29
CA VAL A 133 -8.58 -28.90 12.92
C VAL A 133 -8.54 -27.43 12.48
N THR A 134 -8.69 -27.18 11.19
CA THR A 134 -8.82 -25.83 10.62
C THR A 134 -10.03 -25.78 9.68
N PRO A 135 -10.99 -24.82 9.87
CA PRO A 135 -11.02 -23.81 10.93
C PRO A 135 -11.57 -24.36 12.26
N GLU A 136 -11.02 -23.88 13.39
CA GLU A 136 -11.48 -24.19 14.74
C GLU A 136 -11.53 -22.91 15.56
N TYR A 137 -12.66 -22.64 16.24
CA TYR A 137 -12.94 -21.35 16.86
C TYR A 137 -13.00 -21.43 18.39
N PHE A 138 -12.37 -20.47 19.05
CA PHE A 138 -12.36 -20.30 20.48
C PHE A 138 -12.80 -18.87 20.81
N LEU A 139 -13.84 -18.72 21.66
CA LEU A 139 -14.25 -17.43 22.19
C LEU A 139 -13.77 -17.32 23.64
N LEU A 140 -13.06 -16.25 23.94
CA LEU A 140 -12.52 -15.93 25.27
C LEU A 140 -13.20 -14.68 25.81
N ASP A 141 -13.46 -14.63 27.11
CA ASP A 141 -13.95 -13.43 27.79
C ASP A 141 -12.85 -12.38 28.04
N ALA A 142 -13.16 -11.28 28.70
CA ALA A 142 -12.22 -10.21 29.04
C ALA A 142 -11.10 -10.66 30.01
N ASN A 143 -11.24 -11.80 30.69
CA ASN A 143 -10.19 -12.39 31.54
C ASN A 143 -9.35 -13.43 30.77
N GLY A 144 -9.65 -13.64 29.49
CA GLY A 144 -9.04 -14.68 28.66
C GLY A 144 -9.58 -16.07 28.96
N ALA A 145 -10.68 -16.22 29.69
CA ALA A 145 -11.28 -17.52 29.98
C ALA A 145 -12.13 -18.02 28.80
N LEU A 146 -12.02 -19.31 28.50
CA LEU A 146 -12.75 -19.95 27.42
C LEU A 146 -14.25 -19.98 27.69
N VAL A 147 -15.06 -19.39 26.81
CA VAL A 147 -16.54 -19.40 26.92
C VAL A 147 -17.20 -20.18 25.78
N TYR A 148 -16.51 -20.38 24.67
CA TYR A 148 -16.98 -21.21 23.57
C TYR A 148 -15.82 -21.88 22.83
N HIS A 149 -16.03 -23.13 22.43
CA HIS A 149 -15.15 -23.88 21.54
C HIS A 149 -16.01 -24.69 20.56
N GLY A 150 -15.70 -24.58 19.25
CA GLY A 150 -16.47 -25.29 18.22
C GLY A 150 -16.26 -24.73 16.83
N GLY A 151 -17.19 -25.08 15.93
CA GLY A 151 -17.24 -24.59 14.55
C GLY A 151 -17.89 -23.20 14.44
N LEU A 152 -17.88 -22.62 13.23
CA LEU A 152 -18.57 -21.36 12.93
C LEU A 152 -20.10 -21.51 13.10
N GLY A 153 -20.66 -22.63 12.61
CA GLY A 153 -22.11 -22.84 12.56
C GLY A 153 -22.79 -22.09 11.41
N GLN A 154 -24.11 -22.23 11.31
CA GLN A 154 -24.93 -21.44 10.41
C GLN A 154 -25.17 -20.03 11.00
N PRO A 155 -25.58 -19.03 10.21
CA PRO A 155 -25.94 -17.72 10.71
C PRO A 155 -26.96 -17.81 11.85
N GLY A 156 -26.67 -17.17 12.99
CA GLY A 156 -27.48 -17.23 14.21
C GLY A 156 -27.25 -18.48 15.07
N GLU A 157 -26.27 -19.31 14.74
CA GLU A 157 -25.85 -20.49 15.49
C GLU A 157 -24.36 -20.43 15.84
N GLY A 158 -23.83 -21.47 16.45
CA GLY A 158 -22.41 -21.67 16.70
C GLY A 158 -21.70 -20.46 17.32
N LEU A 159 -20.62 -20.03 16.68
CA LEU A 159 -19.80 -18.92 17.17
C LEU A 159 -20.58 -17.60 17.25
N GLU A 160 -21.40 -17.28 16.27
CA GLU A 160 -22.16 -16.03 16.26
C GLU A 160 -23.13 -15.96 17.46
N LEU A 161 -23.89 -17.01 17.70
CA LEU A 161 -24.78 -17.10 18.86
C LEU A 161 -24.01 -17.06 20.17
N ALA A 162 -22.84 -17.72 20.25
CA ALA A 162 -21.98 -17.67 21.43
C ALA A 162 -21.54 -16.25 21.76
N ILE A 163 -21.13 -15.48 20.75
CA ILE A 163 -20.75 -14.06 20.93
C ILE A 163 -21.95 -13.24 21.41
N GLN A 164 -23.12 -13.38 20.81
CA GLN A 164 -24.33 -12.67 21.22
C GLN A 164 -24.73 -12.99 22.66
N GLN A 165 -24.73 -14.27 23.03
CA GLN A 165 -25.04 -14.72 24.41
C GLN A 165 -24.03 -14.13 25.40
N HIS A 166 -22.73 -14.20 25.10
CA HIS A 166 -21.69 -13.64 25.96
C HIS A 166 -21.84 -12.13 26.14
N LEU A 167 -22.00 -11.37 25.05
CA LEU A 167 -22.14 -9.91 25.12
C LEU A 167 -23.41 -9.44 25.81
N SER A 168 -24.48 -10.25 25.81
CA SER A 168 -25.74 -9.98 26.54
C SER A 168 -25.72 -10.43 28.00
N GLY A 169 -24.61 -11.07 28.44
CA GLY A 169 -24.50 -11.59 29.82
C GLY A 169 -25.35 -12.85 30.07
N THR A 170 -25.83 -13.51 29.02
CA THR A 170 -26.55 -14.79 29.13
C THR A 170 -25.58 -15.97 29.05
N PRO A 171 -25.89 -17.11 29.72
CA PRO A 171 -25.03 -18.29 29.63
C PRO A 171 -24.82 -18.75 28.20
N VAL A 172 -23.57 -19.03 27.80
CA VAL A 172 -23.23 -19.52 26.45
C VAL A 172 -23.64 -20.98 26.35
N THR A 173 -24.70 -21.24 25.60
CA THR A 173 -25.22 -22.58 25.29
C THR A 173 -25.02 -22.98 23.83
N ALA A 174 -24.55 -22.05 23.01
CA ALA A 174 -24.29 -22.26 21.61
C ALA A 174 -23.35 -23.46 21.38
N ARG A 175 -23.59 -24.21 20.32
CA ARG A 175 -22.77 -25.35 19.89
C ARG A 175 -22.76 -25.39 18.37
N ALA A 176 -21.60 -25.71 17.79
CA ALA A 176 -21.48 -26.10 16.40
C ALA A 176 -20.39 -27.18 16.28
N PRO A 177 -20.61 -28.21 15.46
CA PRO A 177 -19.64 -29.29 15.30
C PRO A 177 -18.36 -28.73 14.68
N LEU A 178 -17.23 -29.34 15.06
CA LEU A 178 -15.97 -29.12 14.37
C LEU A 178 -16.03 -29.79 12.98
N ALA A 179 -15.71 -29.02 11.96
CA ALA A 179 -15.61 -29.51 10.60
C ALA A 179 -14.44 -28.81 9.91
N GLY A 180 -13.39 -29.54 9.60
CA GLY A 180 -12.20 -28.97 9.00
C GLY A 180 -11.10 -29.98 8.73
N ASP A 181 -10.00 -29.51 8.17
CA ASP A 181 -8.83 -30.31 7.88
C ASP A 181 -7.93 -30.38 9.13
N PRO A 182 -7.27 -31.53 9.44
CA PRO A 182 -6.37 -31.62 10.59
C PRO A 182 -5.22 -30.60 10.52
N ILE A 183 -4.87 -29.99 11.67
CA ILE A 183 -3.73 -29.07 11.76
C ILE A 183 -2.43 -29.82 11.44
N GLY A 184 -1.62 -29.29 10.51
CA GLY A 184 -0.33 -29.85 10.11
C GLY A 184 -0.40 -31.12 9.24
N ALA A 185 -1.61 -31.60 8.92
CA ALA A 185 -1.80 -32.79 8.07
C ALA A 185 -1.92 -32.45 6.57
N ALA A 186 -1.98 -31.19 6.21
CA ALA A 186 -1.99 -30.80 4.80
C ALA A 186 -0.62 -31.11 4.20
N ALA A 187 -0.52 -32.20 3.44
CA ALA A 187 0.55 -32.38 2.48
C ALA A 187 0.67 -31.09 1.65
N PRO A 188 1.88 -30.69 1.22
CA PRO A 188 2.01 -29.57 0.30
C PRO A 188 1.12 -29.90 -0.90
N ARG A 189 -0.07 -29.27 -0.94
CA ARG A 189 -0.83 -29.27 -2.17
C ARG A 189 0.10 -28.61 -3.16
N THR A 190 0.44 -29.34 -4.23
CA THR A 190 0.91 -28.71 -5.46
C THR A 190 0.01 -27.50 -5.64
N PRO A 191 0.55 -26.26 -5.73
CA PRO A 191 -0.30 -25.09 -5.87
C PRO A 191 -1.35 -25.47 -6.90
N VAL A 192 -2.63 -25.41 -6.54
CA VAL A 192 -3.70 -25.62 -7.53
C VAL A 192 -3.35 -24.63 -8.60
N PRO A 193 -3.06 -25.06 -9.85
CA PRO A 193 -2.70 -24.12 -10.89
C PRO A 193 -3.81 -23.10 -10.88
N ASP A 194 -3.47 -21.87 -10.54
CA ASP A 194 -4.43 -20.79 -10.50
C ASP A 194 -5.18 -20.83 -11.83
N LYS A 195 -6.47 -21.09 -11.80
CA LYS A 195 -7.38 -21.18 -12.96
C LYS A 195 -7.24 -19.95 -13.89
N TYR A 196 -6.59 -18.89 -13.41
CA TYR A 196 -6.45 -17.59 -14.05
C TYR A 196 -5.00 -17.11 -14.21
N GLY A 197 -3.98 -17.93 -13.92
CA GLY A 197 -2.60 -17.47 -13.74
C GLY A 197 -2.47 -16.74 -12.41
N THR A 198 -1.24 -16.48 -11.93
CA THR A 198 -1.02 -15.80 -10.64
C THR A 198 -1.52 -14.37 -10.68
N ILE A 199 -2.75 -14.13 -10.17
CA ILE A 199 -3.28 -12.79 -9.94
C ILE A 199 -2.58 -12.25 -8.70
N TYR A 200 -2.00 -11.06 -8.81
CA TYR A 200 -1.37 -10.37 -7.68
C TYR A 200 -2.02 -9.01 -7.47
N PHE A 201 -2.49 -8.77 -6.25
CA PHE A 201 -3.01 -7.48 -5.81
C PHE A 201 -2.80 -7.30 -4.30
N THR A 202 -2.20 -6.19 -3.89
CA THR A 202 -2.08 -5.78 -2.48
C THR A 202 -2.37 -4.29 -2.36
N SER A 203 -2.87 -3.87 -1.20
CA SER A 203 -3.12 -2.46 -0.93
C SER A 203 -2.92 -2.15 0.55
N GLN A 204 -2.12 -1.12 0.86
CA GLN A 204 -1.82 -0.71 2.23
C GLN A 204 -1.56 0.79 2.32
N LEU A 205 -1.73 1.38 3.49
CA LEU A 205 -1.22 2.72 3.76
C LEU A 205 0.30 2.65 3.94
N ILE A 206 1.03 3.64 3.42
CA ILE A 206 2.48 3.74 3.63
C ILE A 206 2.78 4.06 5.10
N PHE A 207 1.92 4.83 5.73
CA PHE A 207 1.96 5.19 7.15
C PHE A 207 0.54 5.46 7.65
N GLU A 208 0.32 5.33 8.94
CA GLU A 208 -0.98 5.68 9.54
C GLU A 208 -1.04 7.16 9.91
N LYS A 209 0.03 7.70 10.49
CA LYS A 209 0.08 9.09 10.95
C LYS A 209 1.54 9.57 11.07
N ILE A 210 1.79 10.81 10.66
CA ILE A 210 3.05 11.52 10.94
C ILE A 210 2.75 12.63 11.95
N PRO A 211 3.34 12.59 13.15
CA PRO A 211 3.13 13.64 14.15
C PRO A 211 3.51 15.03 13.62
N GLY A 212 2.64 16.02 13.81
CA GLY A 212 2.88 17.41 13.37
C GLY A 212 2.56 17.67 11.90
N ALA A 213 2.20 16.67 11.10
CA ALA A 213 1.77 16.85 9.71
C ALA A 213 0.36 16.25 9.54
N ALA A 214 -0.64 17.13 9.39
CA ALA A 214 -2.04 16.72 9.30
C ALA A 214 -2.49 16.40 7.87
N VAL A 215 -1.78 16.92 6.87
CA VAL A 215 -2.11 16.78 5.45
C VAL A 215 -0.93 16.19 4.70
N HIS A 216 -1.21 15.17 3.87
CA HIS A 216 -0.25 14.51 3.00
C HIS A 216 -0.83 14.41 1.59
N HIS A 217 -0.03 14.77 0.56
CA HIS A 217 -0.57 14.90 -0.78
C HIS A 217 0.48 14.72 -1.87
N CYS A 218 0.00 14.36 -3.10
CA CYS A 218 0.78 14.41 -4.33
C CYS A 218 2.01 13.49 -4.28
N SER A 219 1.77 12.17 -4.11
CA SER A 219 2.84 11.18 -4.08
C SER A 219 3.43 10.87 -5.45
N THR A 220 4.67 10.42 -5.44
CA THR A 220 5.39 9.85 -6.58
C THR A 220 6.12 8.60 -6.14
N VAL A 221 6.19 7.59 -7.01
CA VAL A 221 6.82 6.30 -6.73
C VAL A 221 7.95 6.04 -7.72
N ALA A 222 9.08 5.53 -7.24
CA ALA A 222 10.23 5.15 -8.06
C ALA A 222 10.87 3.85 -7.56
N GLU A 223 11.49 3.09 -8.46
CA GLU A 223 12.39 2.00 -8.13
C GLU A 223 13.83 2.52 -8.10
N ALA A 224 14.54 2.26 -7.02
CA ALA A 224 15.97 2.57 -6.89
C ALA A 224 16.82 1.53 -7.64
N PRO A 225 18.08 1.84 -8.01
CA PRO A 225 18.95 0.89 -8.70
C PRO A 225 19.16 -0.46 -8.00
N ASN A 226 19.02 -0.51 -6.68
CA ASN A 226 19.10 -1.75 -5.88
C ASN A 226 17.78 -2.53 -5.82
N GLY A 227 16.70 -2.02 -6.42
CA GLY A 227 15.38 -2.62 -6.46
C GLY A 227 14.47 -2.25 -5.27
N ASP A 228 14.89 -1.35 -4.38
CA ASP A 228 13.99 -0.79 -3.36
C ASP A 228 12.94 0.11 -4.02
N ILE A 229 11.73 0.11 -3.49
CA ILE A 229 10.69 1.04 -3.91
C ILE A 229 10.67 2.25 -2.97
N LEU A 230 10.72 3.42 -3.55
CA LEU A 230 10.69 4.69 -2.84
C LEU A 230 9.40 5.43 -3.15
N CYS A 231 8.80 6.05 -2.13
CA CYS A 231 7.67 6.95 -2.30
C CYS A 231 8.00 8.31 -1.69
N LEU A 232 7.77 9.37 -2.45
CA LEU A 232 7.97 10.75 -2.06
C LEU A 232 6.65 11.52 -2.16
N TRP A 233 6.36 12.38 -1.19
CA TRP A 233 5.17 13.25 -1.18
C TRP A 233 5.42 14.51 -0.36
N TYR A 234 4.55 15.51 -0.46
CA TYR A 234 4.57 16.62 0.47
C TYR A 234 3.53 16.48 1.58
N GLY A 235 3.83 17.05 2.75
CA GLY A 235 2.92 17.08 3.89
C GLY A 235 3.25 18.22 4.84
N GLY A 236 2.26 18.62 5.64
CA GLY A 236 2.34 19.69 6.62
C GLY A 236 1.00 19.92 7.31
N SER A 237 0.82 21.05 7.98
CA SER A 237 -0.45 21.42 8.62
C SER A 237 -1.59 21.58 7.60
N TYR A 238 -1.28 22.12 6.44
CA TYR A 238 -2.18 22.26 5.27
C TYR A 238 -1.33 22.48 4.02
N GLU A 239 -1.97 22.36 2.84
CA GLU A 239 -1.32 22.61 1.56
C GLU A 239 -0.84 24.06 1.43
N SER A 240 0.44 24.25 1.13
CA SER A 240 1.16 25.52 1.07
C SER A 240 1.47 26.14 2.44
N SER A 241 1.38 25.38 3.53
CA SER A 241 1.76 25.84 4.87
C SER A 241 3.27 26.05 4.99
N GLU A 242 3.68 26.84 5.98
CA GLU A 242 5.11 27.11 6.26
C GLU A 242 5.85 25.85 6.73
N ASP A 243 5.14 24.92 7.36
CA ASP A 243 5.68 23.64 7.80
C ASP A 243 5.61 22.54 6.73
N GLN A 244 5.19 22.87 5.50
CA GLN A 244 5.17 21.91 4.41
C GLN A 244 6.58 21.43 4.08
N ALA A 245 6.73 20.11 4.01
CA ALA A 245 7.98 19.41 3.77
C ALA A 245 7.80 18.29 2.75
N LEU A 246 8.88 17.80 2.16
CA LEU A 246 8.89 16.54 1.44
C LEU A 246 9.23 15.41 2.40
N TYR A 247 8.44 14.34 2.32
CA TYR A 247 8.61 13.09 3.07
C TYR A 247 8.96 11.97 2.11
N LEU A 248 9.90 11.12 2.51
CA LEU A 248 10.34 9.94 1.79
C LEU A 248 10.12 8.70 2.65
N ALA A 249 9.50 7.68 2.08
CA ALA A 249 9.45 6.33 2.65
C ALA A 249 10.10 5.33 1.69
N ARG A 250 10.62 4.24 2.24
CA ARG A 250 11.29 3.16 1.52
C ARG A 250 10.63 1.83 1.83
N GLN A 251 10.41 1.04 0.81
CA GLN A 251 10.12 -0.38 0.91
C GLN A 251 11.31 -1.14 0.36
N ARG A 252 11.97 -1.92 1.20
CA ARG A 252 13.12 -2.73 0.78
C ARG A 252 12.70 -3.76 -0.24
N ARG A 253 13.59 -4.06 -1.17
CA ARG A 253 13.36 -5.09 -2.19
C ARG A 253 12.98 -6.41 -1.54
N GLY A 254 11.82 -6.95 -1.95
CA GLY A 254 11.27 -8.21 -1.42
C GLY A 254 10.54 -8.10 -0.08
N GLU A 255 10.49 -6.93 0.55
CA GLU A 255 9.74 -6.70 1.76
C GLU A 255 8.35 -6.12 1.45
N ALA A 256 7.36 -6.46 2.29
CA ALA A 256 6.01 -5.91 2.16
C ALA A 256 5.85 -4.61 2.97
N ALA A 257 6.60 -4.45 4.05
CA ALA A 257 6.52 -3.31 4.94
C ALA A 257 7.27 -2.08 4.39
N TRP A 258 6.71 -0.89 4.66
CA TRP A 258 7.41 0.37 4.46
C TRP A 258 8.20 0.73 5.72
N GLU A 259 9.40 1.31 5.52
CA GLU A 259 10.13 1.98 6.59
C GLU A 259 9.37 3.24 7.03
N GLU A 260 9.61 3.69 8.27
CA GLU A 260 9.02 4.94 8.78
C GLU A 260 9.37 6.13 7.87
N PRO A 261 8.40 6.97 7.50
CA PRO A 261 8.63 8.13 6.68
C PRO A 261 9.64 9.10 7.29
N GLN A 262 10.58 9.53 6.49
CA GLN A 262 11.57 10.54 6.87
C GLN A 262 11.25 11.88 6.24
N ARG A 263 11.36 12.96 7.01
CA ARG A 263 11.29 14.32 6.47
C ARG A 263 12.58 14.63 5.73
N LEU A 264 12.53 14.54 4.40
CA LEU A 264 13.70 14.66 3.52
C LEU A 264 14.12 16.11 3.26
N LEU A 265 13.15 16.98 3.01
CA LEU A 265 13.39 18.37 2.62
C LEU A 265 12.41 19.29 3.35
N PHE A 266 12.94 20.27 4.03
CA PHE A 266 12.16 21.27 4.76
C PHE A 266 12.87 22.62 4.78
N ASP A 267 12.16 23.66 4.41
CA ASP A 267 12.56 25.06 4.59
C ASP A 267 11.31 25.87 4.96
N PRO A 268 11.22 26.46 6.16
CA PRO A 268 10.03 27.19 6.59
C PRO A 268 9.81 28.49 5.81
N ASN A 269 10.83 29.01 5.17
CA ASN A 269 10.74 30.24 4.35
C ASN A 269 10.40 29.93 2.90
N LEU A 270 10.80 28.76 2.41
CA LEU A 270 10.71 28.34 1.00
C LEU A 270 10.19 26.90 0.89
N PRO A 271 8.92 26.63 1.30
CA PRO A 271 8.39 25.27 1.35
C PRO A 271 8.46 24.55 0.01
N PRO A 272 8.86 23.29 0.02
CA PRO A 272 8.87 22.47 -1.19
C PRO A 272 7.49 21.88 -1.48
N GLY A 273 7.18 21.64 -2.76
CA GLY A 273 5.96 20.94 -3.16
C GLY A 273 6.00 20.41 -4.59
N ASN A 274 4.98 19.66 -4.97
CA ASN A 274 4.84 19.04 -6.31
C ASN A 274 6.15 18.38 -6.79
N ALA A 275 6.67 17.46 -6.00
CA ALA A 275 7.91 16.78 -6.32
C ALA A 275 7.65 15.54 -7.19
N VAL A 276 8.60 15.22 -8.07
CA VAL A 276 8.68 13.95 -8.79
C VAL A 276 10.02 13.29 -8.51
N LEU A 277 9.96 12.03 -8.05
CA LEU A 277 11.09 11.16 -7.81
C LEU A 277 11.18 10.14 -8.95
N PHE A 278 12.36 9.96 -9.54
CA PHE A 278 12.57 9.01 -10.63
C PHE A 278 14.03 8.55 -10.71
N GLN A 279 14.26 7.44 -11.39
CA GLN A 279 15.59 7.05 -11.82
C GLN A 279 15.89 7.68 -13.18
N GLY A 280 16.97 8.45 -13.26
CA GLY A 280 17.45 9.05 -14.49
C GLY A 280 18.15 8.04 -15.42
N PRO A 281 18.44 8.41 -16.68
CA PRO A 281 19.15 7.55 -17.61
C PRO A 281 20.60 7.27 -17.20
N ASP A 282 21.16 8.10 -16.33
CA ASP A 282 22.45 7.93 -15.66
C ASP A 282 22.42 6.96 -14.47
N ARG A 283 21.28 6.33 -14.23
CA ARG A 283 20.98 5.42 -13.11
C ARG A 283 20.99 6.07 -11.73
N ARG A 284 21.19 7.37 -11.61
CA ARG A 284 20.99 8.10 -10.36
C ARG A 284 19.50 8.27 -10.06
N LEU A 285 19.17 8.41 -8.80
CA LEU A 285 17.85 8.93 -8.41
C LEU A 285 17.86 10.46 -8.52
N TRP A 286 16.77 10.99 -9.02
CA TRP A 286 16.52 12.42 -9.15
C TRP A 286 15.24 12.79 -8.41
N ILE A 287 15.28 13.92 -7.72
CA ILE A 287 14.08 14.61 -7.25
C ILE A 287 14.04 15.96 -7.93
N ILE A 288 12.91 16.30 -8.55
CA ILE A 288 12.63 17.64 -9.08
C ILE A 288 11.39 18.15 -8.37
N TRP A 289 11.42 19.37 -7.84
CA TRP A 289 10.31 19.94 -7.08
C TRP A 289 10.18 21.44 -7.28
N GLY A 290 9.00 21.99 -6.95
CA GLY A 290 8.78 23.43 -6.85
C GLY A 290 9.13 23.95 -5.45
N ARG A 291 10.05 24.89 -5.36
CA ARG A 291 10.34 25.69 -4.16
C ARG A 291 9.47 26.92 -4.20
N MET A 292 8.55 27.07 -3.24
CA MET A 292 7.62 28.21 -3.19
C MET A 292 8.33 29.48 -2.76
N GLU A 293 8.27 30.52 -3.61
CA GLU A 293 8.87 31.84 -3.37
C GLU A 293 7.82 32.94 -3.20
N SER A 294 6.54 32.57 -3.07
CA SER A 294 5.43 33.51 -2.90
C SER A 294 5.54 34.30 -1.59
N GLU A 295 5.12 35.57 -1.64
CA GLU A 295 4.99 36.40 -0.42
C GLU A 295 4.11 35.73 0.64
N ARG A 296 4.50 35.88 1.87
CA ARG A 296 3.81 35.28 3.01
C ARG A 296 2.92 36.27 3.75
N PRO A 297 1.82 35.82 4.37
CA PRO A 297 1.34 34.41 4.41
C PRO A 297 0.73 33.94 3.09
N ILE A 298 1.03 32.70 2.68
CA ILE A 298 0.47 32.08 1.48
C ILE A 298 -0.95 31.57 1.81
N ARG A 299 -1.91 31.87 0.93
CA ARG A 299 -3.26 31.30 1.03
C ARG A 299 -3.19 29.79 0.82
N ARG A 300 -3.92 29.03 1.65
CA ARG A 300 -4.05 27.58 1.52
C ARG A 300 -4.32 27.16 0.07
N GLY A 301 -3.53 26.23 -0.44
CA GLY A 301 -3.65 25.70 -1.79
C GLY A 301 -3.28 26.67 -2.91
N SER A 302 -2.54 27.75 -2.60
CA SER A 302 -2.04 28.72 -3.60
C SER A 302 -0.51 28.80 -3.55
N GLY A 303 0.09 29.74 -4.31
CA GLY A 303 1.54 29.93 -4.37
C GLY A 303 2.25 29.09 -5.42
N TRP A 304 1.57 28.15 -6.05
CA TRP A 304 2.14 27.24 -7.04
C TRP A 304 2.68 27.93 -8.29
N GLY A 305 2.10 29.05 -8.67
CA GLY A 305 2.55 29.85 -9.82
C GLY A 305 3.84 30.66 -9.59
N GLU A 306 4.34 30.70 -8.36
CA GLU A 306 5.55 31.43 -7.96
C GLU A 306 6.57 30.45 -7.37
N CYS A 307 6.66 29.27 -7.95
CA CYS A 307 7.64 28.25 -7.59
C CYS A 307 8.87 28.35 -8.49
N ARG A 308 10.03 28.18 -7.89
CA ARG A 308 11.28 27.93 -8.59
C ARG A 308 11.52 26.43 -8.70
N LEU A 309 11.84 25.97 -9.88
CA LEU A 309 12.08 24.54 -10.12
C LEU A 309 13.49 24.17 -9.64
N MET A 310 13.55 23.24 -8.71
CA MET A 310 14.78 22.76 -8.09
C MET A 310 14.98 21.28 -8.35
N TYR A 311 16.22 20.78 -8.21
CA TYR A 311 16.53 19.37 -8.25
C TYR A 311 17.63 18.96 -7.29
N ARG A 312 17.65 17.67 -6.93
CA ARG A 312 18.72 16.92 -6.25
C ARG A 312 18.94 15.58 -6.91
N THR A 313 20.13 15.01 -6.73
CA THR A 313 20.46 13.66 -7.17
C THR A 313 21.01 12.80 -6.04
N SER A 314 20.88 11.49 -6.16
CA SER A 314 21.45 10.52 -5.24
C SER A 314 22.15 9.40 -6.03
N ASP A 315 23.37 9.06 -5.63
CA ASP A 315 24.18 7.98 -6.19
C ASP A 315 24.12 6.70 -5.34
N ASP A 316 23.48 6.75 -4.17
CA ASP A 316 23.46 5.70 -3.14
C ASP A 316 22.04 5.18 -2.85
N ASN A 317 21.19 5.10 -3.87
CA ASN A 317 19.81 4.62 -3.78
C ASN A 317 18.90 5.47 -2.88
N GLY A 318 19.14 6.78 -2.79
CA GLY A 318 18.31 7.71 -2.02
C GLY A 318 18.61 7.72 -0.52
N VAL A 319 19.80 7.28 -0.10
CA VAL A 319 20.26 7.39 1.29
C VAL A 319 20.80 8.79 1.55
N THR A 320 21.62 9.30 0.65
CA THR A 320 22.11 10.68 0.67
C THR A 320 21.78 11.42 -0.63
N TRP A 321 21.71 12.73 -0.55
CA TRP A 321 21.31 13.58 -1.66
C TRP A 321 22.31 14.74 -1.85
N SER A 322 22.51 15.14 -3.10
CA SER A 322 23.32 16.31 -3.43
C SER A 322 22.74 17.59 -2.80
N ALA A 323 23.52 18.68 -2.84
CA ALA A 323 22.98 20.01 -2.59
C ALA A 323 21.86 20.35 -3.61
N ASP A 324 21.01 21.33 -3.24
CA ASP A 324 19.98 21.87 -4.12
C ASP A 324 20.62 22.55 -5.33
N ALA A 325 20.07 22.25 -6.49
CA ALA A 325 20.42 22.94 -7.72
C ALA A 325 19.14 23.45 -8.41
N GLU A 326 19.25 24.56 -9.13
CA GLU A 326 18.15 25.17 -9.84
C GLU A 326 18.08 24.65 -11.28
N VAL A 327 16.87 24.37 -11.76
CA VAL A 327 16.62 24.18 -13.19
C VAL A 327 16.52 25.56 -13.85
N PRO A 328 17.40 25.90 -14.79
CA PRO A 328 17.39 27.20 -15.45
C PRO A 328 16.03 27.55 -16.06
N ASP A 329 15.60 28.80 -15.90
CA ASP A 329 14.31 29.31 -16.38
C ASP A 329 13.08 28.52 -15.87
N GLY A 330 13.23 27.76 -14.77
CA GLY A 330 12.18 26.89 -14.20
C GLY A 330 11.11 27.62 -13.40
N PHE A 331 11.11 28.95 -13.33
CA PHE A 331 10.15 29.70 -12.55
C PHE A 331 8.71 29.55 -13.05
N GLY A 332 7.78 29.30 -12.14
CA GLY A 332 6.35 29.07 -12.45
C GLY A 332 6.05 27.72 -13.10
N SER A 333 7.00 26.81 -13.12
CA SER A 333 6.84 25.48 -13.71
C SER A 333 6.91 24.39 -12.65
N LEU A 334 6.05 23.37 -12.77
CA LEU A 334 5.95 22.26 -11.82
C LEU A 334 5.88 20.91 -12.53
N PRO A 335 6.60 19.89 -12.04
CA PRO A 335 6.42 18.52 -12.47
C PRO A 335 5.22 17.90 -11.74
N ARG A 336 4.69 16.81 -12.28
CA ARG A 336 3.69 15.99 -11.58
C ARG A 336 3.83 14.50 -11.86
N ASN A 337 4.05 14.12 -13.10
CA ASN A 337 4.09 12.75 -13.54
C ASN A 337 5.51 12.28 -13.86
N LEU A 338 5.70 10.96 -13.84
CA LEU A 338 7.00 10.34 -14.08
C LEU A 338 7.51 10.69 -15.49
N PRO A 339 8.81 10.89 -15.64
CA PRO A 339 9.43 11.07 -16.93
C PRO A 339 9.44 9.78 -17.76
N LEU A 340 9.74 9.92 -19.04
CA LEU A 340 9.90 8.80 -19.97
C LEU A 340 11.17 8.97 -20.81
N THR A 341 11.76 7.84 -21.20
CA THR A 341 12.80 7.81 -22.21
C THR A 341 12.15 7.61 -23.57
N LEU A 342 12.38 8.52 -24.51
CA LEU A 342 11.88 8.42 -25.86
C LEU A 342 12.70 7.41 -26.69
N ALA A 343 12.15 6.91 -27.77
CA ALA A 343 12.81 5.97 -28.67
C ALA A 343 14.11 6.51 -29.27
N ASP A 344 14.26 7.84 -29.38
CA ASP A 344 15.47 8.52 -29.84
C ASP A 344 16.51 8.75 -28.72
N GLY A 345 16.24 8.25 -27.50
CA GLY A 345 17.12 8.33 -26.34
C GLY A 345 16.96 9.61 -25.50
N ARG A 346 16.17 10.59 -25.93
CA ARG A 346 15.89 11.78 -25.09
C ARG A 346 15.11 11.40 -23.84
N PHE A 347 15.45 12.03 -22.73
CA PHE A 347 14.75 11.86 -21.46
C PHE A 347 13.84 13.06 -21.23
N ALA A 348 12.53 12.80 -21.14
CA ALA A 348 11.50 13.82 -21.16
C ALA A 348 10.68 13.81 -19.86
N ILE A 349 10.54 14.96 -19.23
CA ILE A 349 9.81 15.18 -17.99
C ILE A 349 8.56 15.99 -18.31
N PRO A 350 7.35 15.46 -18.04
CA PRO A 350 6.10 16.19 -18.22
C PRO A 350 5.99 17.35 -17.22
N MET A 351 5.76 18.56 -17.71
CA MET A 351 5.75 19.80 -16.95
C MET A 351 4.48 20.59 -17.14
N SER A 352 4.11 21.34 -16.13
CA SER A 352 2.99 22.30 -16.15
C SER A 352 3.46 23.71 -15.82
N GLY A 353 3.12 24.68 -16.63
CA GLY A 353 3.28 26.10 -16.32
C GLY A 353 2.09 26.59 -15.51
N GLU A 354 2.33 26.93 -14.24
CA GLU A 354 1.29 27.33 -13.27
C GLU A 354 1.24 28.85 -13.04
N GLY A 355 2.30 29.59 -13.39
CA GLY A 355 2.44 31.01 -13.09
C GLY A 355 2.06 31.94 -14.22
N ARG A 356 1.81 33.22 -13.88
CA ARG A 356 1.58 34.30 -14.85
C ARG A 356 2.78 34.54 -15.78
N GLN A 357 3.99 34.26 -15.27
CA GLN A 357 5.26 34.39 -16.03
C GLN A 357 5.57 33.12 -16.82
N ALA A 358 5.01 31.96 -16.43
CA ALA A 358 5.05 30.76 -17.22
C ALA A 358 4.14 30.96 -18.46
N HIS A 359 4.52 30.40 -19.59
CA HIS A 359 3.74 30.52 -20.83
C HIS A 359 2.36 29.84 -20.76
N GLY A 360 1.92 29.40 -19.58
CA GLY A 360 0.64 28.76 -19.26
C GLY A 360 0.35 27.56 -20.17
N GLY A 361 0.43 26.36 -19.65
CA GLY A 361 0.18 25.13 -20.39
C GLY A 361 1.10 23.99 -20.02
N SER A 362 0.91 22.88 -20.71
CA SER A 362 1.67 21.65 -20.55
C SER A 362 2.79 21.56 -21.57
N TYR A 363 3.93 21.00 -21.20
CA TYR A 363 5.09 20.83 -22.08
C TYR A 363 6.01 19.70 -21.61
N LEU A 364 7.04 19.36 -22.37
CA LEU A 364 8.12 18.48 -21.96
C LEU A 364 9.39 19.29 -21.66
N LEU A 365 10.02 18.95 -20.53
CA LEU A 365 11.36 19.38 -20.19
C LEU A 365 12.31 18.22 -20.48
N PHE A 366 13.23 18.40 -21.43
CA PHE A 366 14.24 17.41 -21.78
C PHE A 366 15.47 17.58 -20.89
N LEU A 367 15.93 16.46 -20.32
CA LEU A 367 17.12 16.40 -19.49
C LEU A 367 18.23 15.61 -20.18
N ASP A 368 19.41 16.23 -20.30
CA ASP A 368 20.68 15.51 -20.53
C ASP A 368 21.43 15.42 -19.19
N PRO A 369 21.53 14.24 -18.59
CA PRO A 369 22.13 14.08 -17.26
C PRO A 369 23.67 14.11 -17.25
N ALA A 370 24.32 13.97 -18.40
CA ALA A 370 25.79 13.93 -18.52
C ALA A 370 26.46 15.25 -18.08
N GLY A 371 25.77 16.36 -18.32
CA GLY A 371 26.08 17.66 -17.72
C GLY A 371 24.77 18.40 -17.72
N PRO A 372 24.00 18.48 -16.60
CA PRO A 372 22.58 18.72 -16.63
C PRO A 372 22.22 19.94 -17.48
N THR A 373 21.89 19.66 -18.73
CA THR A 373 21.36 20.65 -19.66
C THR A 373 19.86 20.40 -19.87
N TRP A 374 19.15 21.48 -20.08
CA TRP A 374 17.70 21.50 -20.09
C TRP A 374 17.20 22.15 -21.36
N ALA A 375 16.29 21.46 -22.07
CA ALA A 375 15.59 22.00 -23.24
C ALA A 375 14.08 21.83 -23.07
N ARG A 376 13.30 22.69 -23.72
CA ARG A 376 11.84 22.66 -23.63
C ARG A 376 11.20 22.36 -24.97
N SER A 377 10.08 21.64 -24.92
CA SER A 377 9.18 21.48 -26.06
C SER A 377 8.33 22.72 -26.32
N GLY A 378 7.52 22.68 -27.37
CA GLY A 378 6.38 23.58 -27.53
C GLY A 378 5.35 23.36 -26.42
N TYR A 379 4.53 24.39 -26.18
CA TYR A 379 3.51 24.38 -25.13
C TYR A 379 2.13 23.99 -25.67
N VAL A 380 1.40 23.20 -24.86
CA VAL A 380 0.00 22.81 -25.12
C VAL A 380 -0.89 23.53 -24.12
N ARG A 381 -1.83 24.35 -24.62
CA ARG A 381 -2.80 25.07 -23.79
C ARG A 381 -4.05 24.24 -23.56
N GLY A 382 -4.79 24.52 -22.49
CA GLY A 382 -6.11 23.96 -22.20
C GLY A 382 -6.17 22.87 -21.14
N GLY A 383 -5.01 22.44 -20.62
CA GLY A 383 -4.89 21.52 -19.49
C GLY A 383 -3.58 21.72 -18.76
N SER A 384 -3.44 21.10 -17.60
CA SER A 384 -2.27 21.15 -16.72
C SER A 384 -1.82 19.77 -16.29
N GLN A 385 -0.67 19.68 -15.63
CA GLN A 385 -0.15 18.45 -15.02
C GLN A 385 -0.18 17.25 -15.98
N PRO A 386 0.50 17.36 -17.14
CA PRO A 386 0.42 16.35 -18.19
C PRO A 386 1.04 15.02 -17.77
N THR A 387 0.53 13.95 -18.36
CA THR A 387 1.16 12.63 -18.39
C THR A 387 1.34 12.22 -19.84
N VAL A 388 2.46 11.59 -20.17
CA VAL A 388 2.85 11.35 -21.58
C VAL A 388 3.34 9.93 -21.77
N ILE A 389 2.96 9.30 -22.87
CA ILE A 389 3.53 8.03 -23.34
C ILE A 389 3.95 8.16 -24.81
N GLN A 390 4.87 7.29 -25.24
CA GLN A 390 5.17 7.10 -26.66
C GLN A 390 4.46 5.85 -27.17
N ARG A 391 3.72 6.01 -28.26
CA ARG A 391 3.04 4.93 -29.00
C ARG A 391 4.04 4.12 -29.81
N ASP A 392 3.66 2.93 -30.29
CA ASP A 392 4.49 2.11 -31.19
C ASP A 392 4.80 2.81 -32.52
N SER A 393 3.93 3.71 -32.96
CA SER A 393 4.16 4.58 -34.12
C SER A 393 5.29 5.59 -33.94
N GLY A 394 5.78 5.79 -32.70
CA GLY A 394 6.69 6.87 -32.34
C GLY A 394 6.00 8.18 -31.93
N GLU A 395 4.71 8.32 -32.21
CA GLU A 395 3.90 9.48 -31.82
C GLU A 395 3.76 9.57 -30.30
N LEU A 396 3.82 10.76 -29.73
CA LEU A 396 3.55 10.98 -28.32
C LEU A 396 2.06 11.30 -28.11
N LEU A 397 1.46 10.64 -27.11
CA LEU A 397 0.15 10.99 -26.56
C LEU A 397 0.37 11.69 -25.21
N MET A 398 -0.10 12.92 -25.12
CA MET A 398 -0.18 13.69 -23.87
C MET A 398 -1.63 13.73 -23.41
N LEU A 399 -1.89 13.26 -22.19
CA LEU A 399 -3.14 13.50 -21.47
C LEU A 399 -2.92 14.56 -20.41
N MET A 400 -3.88 15.48 -20.25
CA MET A 400 -3.77 16.63 -19.35
C MET A 400 -4.96 16.69 -18.39
N ARG A 401 -4.68 16.95 -17.12
CA ARG A 401 -5.68 17.30 -16.14
C ARG A 401 -6.50 18.51 -16.63
N SER A 402 -7.81 18.38 -16.60
CA SER A 402 -8.76 19.44 -16.94
C SER A 402 -10.14 19.06 -16.40
N SER A 403 -11.08 19.99 -16.31
CA SER A 403 -12.47 19.76 -15.92
C SER A 403 -13.39 20.33 -17.03
N PRO A 404 -14.50 19.65 -17.34
CA PRO A 404 -15.03 18.40 -16.81
C PRO A 404 -14.45 17.14 -17.50
N ARG A 405 -13.54 17.28 -18.46
CA ARG A 405 -12.96 16.18 -19.24
C ARG A 405 -11.43 16.27 -19.25
N ILE A 406 -10.76 15.09 -19.25
CA ILE A 406 -9.33 15.00 -19.58
C ILE A 406 -9.15 15.53 -20.99
N ARG A 407 -8.08 16.29 -21.21
CA ARG A 407 -7.72 16.76 -22.56
C ARG A 407 -6.54 16.00 -23.08
N GLN A 408 -6.45 15.88 -24.41
CA GLN A 408 -5.33 15.23 -25.09
C GLN A 408 -4.68 16.15 -26.11
N SER A 409 -3.41 15.86 -26.42
CA SER A 409 -2.66 16.43 -27.53
C SER A 409 -1.68 15.39 -28.05
N LEU A 410 -1.35 15.46 -29.33
CA LEU A 410 -0.46 14.53 -30.02
C LEU A 410 0.78 15.25 -30.54
N SER A 411 1.93 14.54 -30.53
CA SER A 411 3.17 15.02 -31.13
C SER A 411 3.74 13.97 -32.07
N PRO A 412 3.92 14.27 -33.36
CA PRO A 412 4.49 13.35 -34.33
C PRO A 412 6.05 13.36 -34.34
N ASP A 413 6.68 14.31 -33.66
CA ASP A 413 8.11 14.64 -33.78
C ASP A 413 8.87 14.54 -32.43
N GLY A 414 8.38 13.68 -31.55
CA GLY A 414 9.02 13.42 -30.25
C GLY A 414 8.92 14.59 -29.27
N GLY A 415 7.80 15.33 -29.30
CA GLY A 415 7.50 16.39 -28.34
C GLY A 415 8.01 17.77 -28.74
N ILE A 416 8.54 17.94 -29.94
CA ILE A 416 9.02 19.27 -30.41
C ILE A 416 7.80 20.15 -30.70
N THR A 417 6.85 19.63 -31.47
CA THR A 417 5.58 20.28 -31.76
C THR A 417 4.39 19.44 -31.29
N TRP A 418 3.28 20.09 -31.02
CA TRP A 418 2.06 19.49 -30.49
C TRP A 418 0.84 19.94 -31.25
N SER A 419 -0.14 19.05 -31.40
CA SER A 419 -1.47 19.42 -31.87
C SER A 419 -2.17 20.37 -30.91
N GLY A 420 -3.22 21.03 -31.35
CA GLY A 420 -4.16 21.69 -30.44
C GLY A 420 -4.75 20.68 -29.44
N SER A 421 -5.02 21.12 -28.20
CA SER A 421 -5.62 20.24 -27.22
C SER A 421 -7.11 20.03 -27.45
N GLU A 422 -7.57 18.79 -27.31
CA GLU A 422 -8.95 18.37 -27.48
C GLU A 422 -9.48 17.71 -26.20
N ALA A 423 -10.77 17.86 -25.91
CA ALA A 423 -11.43 17.14 -24.83
C ALA A 423 -11.64 15.67 -25.24
N THR A 424 -11.34 14.76 -24.34
CA THR A 424 -11.68 13.34 -24.48
C THR A 424 -13.06 13.04 -23.88
N GLU A 425 -13.53 11.80 -24.04
CA GLU A 425 -14.73 11.31 -23.35
C GLU A 425 -14.48 11.00 -21.86
N LEU A 426 -13.23 10.94 -21.42
CA LEU A 426 -12.87 10.63 -20.05
C LEU A 426 -13.19 11.79 -19.12
N LYS A 427 -13.97 11.52 -18.10
CA LYS A 427 -14.39 12.51 -17.08
C LYS A 427 -13.20 12.87 -16.17
N ASN A 428 -13.22 14.05 -15.61
CA ASN A 428 -12.26 14.45 -14.59
C ASN A 428 -12.75 15.70 -13.83
N PRO A 429 -12.76 15.69 -12.48
CA PRO A 429 -13.19 16.82 -11.65
C PRO A 429 -12.11 17.91 -11.50
N GLY A 430 -11.13 17.96 -12.41
CA GLY A 430 -9.96 18.80 -12.21
C GLY A 430 -8.97 18.21 -11.21
N SER A 431 -8.84 16.89 -11.15
CA SER A 431 -7.92 16.14 -10.32
C SER A 431 -6.70 15.67 -11.11
N GLY A 432 -5.57 15.42 -10.41
CA GLY A 432 -4.36 14.85 -11.02
C GLY A 432 -4.62 13.47 -11.62
N ILE A 433 -4.01 13.21 -12.76
CA ILE A 433 -4.06 11.95 -13.50
C ILE A 433 -2.65 11.39 -13.68
N CYS A 434 -2.54 10.07 -13.89
CA CYS A 434 -1.26 9.45 -14.25
C CYS A 434 -1.48 8.32 -15.26
N MET A 435 -0.78 8.40 -16.37
CA MET A 435 -0.76 7.40 -17.43
C MET A 435 0.63 6.79 -17.52
N THR A 436 0.72 5.48 -17.71
CA THR A 436 1.98 4.78 -17.97
C THR A 436 1.80 3.71 -19.03
N ARG A 437 2.86 3.44 -19.79
CA ARG A 437 2.91 2.32 -20.72
C ARG A 437 3.71 1.19 -20.10
N LEU A 438 3.09 0.02 -20.00
CA LEU A 438 3.70 -1.20 -19.47
C LEU A 438 4.66 -1.83 -20.48
N LYS A 439 5.52 -2.73 -19.99
CA LYS A 439 6.45 -3.50 -20.83
C LYS A 439 5.74 -4.36 -21.89
N SER A 440 4.51 -4.77 -21.63
CA SER A 440 3.64 -5.47 -22.60
C SER A 440 3.14 -4.59 -23.74
N GLY A 441 3.30 -3.27 -23.64
CA GLY A 441 2.71 -2.28 -24.56
C GLY A 441 1.36 -1.74 -24.12
N ARG A 442 0.68 -2.39 -23.16
CA ARG A 442 -0.58 -1.91 -22.56
C ARG A 442 -0.37 -0.57 -21.87
N ILE A 443 -1.35 0.29 -21.97
CA ILE A 443 -1.36 1.59 -21.30
C ILE A 443 -2.33 1.54 -20.12
N LEU A 444 -1.94 2.08 -18.99
CA LEU A 444 -2.78 2.29 -17.81
C LEU A 444 -3.00 3.77 -17.57
N LEU A 445 -4.20 4.13 -17.13
CA LEU A 445 -4.55 5.48 -16.68
C LEU A 445 -5.28 5.40 -15.33
N ALA A 446 -4.72 6.06 -14.32
CA ALA A 446 -5.38 6.26 -13.03
C ALA A 446 -5.92 7.69 -12.93
N PHE A 447 -7.20 7.84 -12.53
CA PHE A 447 -7.91 9.11 -12.54
C PHE A 447 -9.18 9.05 -11.70
N ASN A 448 -9.92 10.16 -11.62
CA ASN A 448 -11.26 10.20 -11.03
C ASN A 448 -12.31 10.27 -12.14
N ASP A 449 -13.12 9.23 -12.31
CA ASP A 449 -14.17 9.13 -13.32
C ASP A 449 -15.50 9.69 -12.79
N THR A 450 -15.60 11.01 -12.71
CA THR A 450 -16.80 11.69 -12.20
C THR A 450 -17.05 13.00 -12.93
N ASP A 451 -18.33 13.34 -13.09
CA ASP A 451 -18.77 14.66 -13.58
C ASP A 451 -18.92 15.69 -12.43
N GLY A 452 -18.79 15.24 -11.16
CA GLY A 452 -18.82 16.10 -9.98
C GLY A 452 -17.50 16.81 -9.71
N ASP A 453 -17.44 17.55 -8.61
CA ASP A 453 -16.23 18.25 -8.15
C ASP A 453 -15.42 17.41 -7.16
N ASP A 454 -15.99 16.31 -6.66
CA ASP A 454 -15.36 15.42 -5.69
C ASP A 454 -14.29 14.53 -6.34
N ARG A 455 -13.23 14.25 -5.60
CA ARG A 455 -12.15 13.36 -6.05
C ARG A 455 -12.39 11.90 -5.62
N THR A 456 -13.61 11.45 -5.92
CA THR A 456 -14.11 10.08 -5.75
C THR A 456 -15.20 9.84 -6.82
N PRO A 457 -15.32 8.62 -7.41
CA PRO A 457 -14.48 7.45 -7.22
C PRO A 457 -13.05 7.64 -7.76
N PHE A 458 -12.12 6.79 -7.32
CA PHE A 458 -10.77 6.69 -7.86
C PHE A 458 -10.65 5.42 -8.70
N ASN A 459 -10.23 5.57 -9.95
CA ASN A 459 -10.38 4.56 -10.97
C ASN A 459 -9.07 4.28 -11.69
N LEU A 460 -8.96 3.07 -12.23
CA LEU A 460 -7.93 2.61 -13.13
C LEU A 460 -8.58 2.04 -14.39
N ILE A 461 -8.11 2.43 -15.57
CA ILE A 461 -8.53 1.89 -16.87
C ILE A 461 -7.31 1.51 -17.69
N GLN A 462 -7.51 0.70 -18.73
CA GLN A 462 -6.46 0.28 -19.65
C GLN A 462 -6.80 0.53 -21.11
N SER A 463 -5.76 0.61 -21.92
CA SER A 463 -5.85 0.65 -23.39
C SER A 463 -4.81 -0.32 -23.98
N ASP A 464 -5.23 -1.07 -24.97
CA ASP A 464 -4.38 -2.00 -25.74
C ASP A 464 -4.11 -1.48 -27.18
N ASP A 465 -4.61 -0.28 -27.51
CA ASP A 465 -4.55 0.34 -28.85
C ASP A 465 -3.89 1.73 -28.86
N GLY A 466 -2.94 1.94 -27.97
CA GLY A 466 -2.20 3.21 -27.91
C GLY A 466 -2.98 4.39 -27.32
N GLY A 467 -4.03 4.14 -26.55
CA GLY A 467 -4.88 5.17 -25.93
C GLY A 467 -6.00 5.68 -26.84
N ALA A 468 -6.33 4.94 -27.92
CA ALA A 468 -7.46 5.27 -28.78
C ALA A 468 -8.80 4.85 -28.14
N THR A 469 -8.83 3.67 -27.51
CA THR A 469 -9.98 3.21 -26.71
C THR A 469 -9.55 2.79 -25.31
N TRP A 470 -10.48 2.90 -24.37
CA TRP A 470 -10.25 2.60 -22.97
C TRP A 470 -11.25 1.57 -22.45
N THR A 471 -10.74 0.55 -21.76
CA THR A 471 -11.51 -0.61 -21.29
C THR A 471 -11.17 -0.98 -19.84
N ASN A 472 -11.90 -1.97 -19.31
CA ASN A 472 -11.63 -2.57 -18.00
C ASN A 472 -11.54 -1.54 -16.85
N LEU A 473 -12.59 -0.72 -16.71
CA LEU A 473 -12.69 0.22 -15.60
C LEU A 473 -12.68 -0.53 -14.27
N ARG A 474 -11.68 -0.22 -13.43
CA ARG A 474 -11.57 -0.70 -12.07
C ARG A 474 -11.71 0.44 -11.09
N THR A 475 -12.64 0.31 -10.15
CA THR A 475 -12.76 1.25 -9.05
C THR A 475 -11.90 0.76 -7.89
N LEU A 476 -10.89 1.53 -7.52
CA LEU A 476 -9.98 1.25 -6.41
C LEU A 476 -10.52 1.80 -5.09
N GLU A 477 -11.13 2.98 -5.15
CA GLU A 477 -11.77 3.65 -4.02
C GLU A 477 -13.11 4.24 -4.46
N ALA A 478 -14.16 4.03 -3.67
CA ALA A 478 -15.51 4.54 -3.95
C ALA A 478 -16.17 5.20 -2.74
N ASP A 479 -15.49 5.23 -1.61
CA ASP A 479 -15.98 5.79 -0.36
C ASP A 479 -15.88 7.33 -0.37
N TRP A 480 -16.47 7.98 0.61
CA TRP A 480 -16.36 9.44 0.76
C TRP A 480 -14.91 9.85 1.06
N GLY A 481 -14.51 11.00 0.54
CA GLY A 481 -13.18 11.58 0.74
C GLY A 481 -12.44 11.86 -0.56
N GLU A 482 -11.21 12.30 -0.43
CA GLU A 482 -10.33 12.57 -1.56
C GLU A 482 -9.38 11.42 -1.80
N PHE A 483 -9.44 10.82 -3.00
CA PHE A 483 -8.49 9.84 -3.52
C PHE A 483 -7.96 10.36 -4.86
N SER A 484 -6.71 10.83 -4.86
CA SER A 484 -6.26 11.66 -5.99
C SER A 484 -4.74 11.60 -6.16
N TYR A 485 -4.26 12.22 -7.21
CA TYR A 485 -2.85 12.38 -7.52
C TYR A 485 -2.09 11.05 -7.57
N PRO A 486 -2.50 10.15 -8.48
CA PRO A 486 -1.82 8.87 -8.68
C PRO A 486 -0.40 9.01 -9.22
N SER A 487 0.45 8.05 -8.90
CA SER A 487 1.72 7.80 -9.56
C SER A 487 1.86 6.31 -9.82
N ILE A 488 2.08 5.91 -11.08
CA ILE A 488 2.15 4.51 -11.52
C ILE A 488 3.57 4.21 -12.02
N LEU A 489 4.13 3.11 -11.51
CA LEU A 489 5.42 2.57 -11.94
C LEU A 489 5.29 1.06 -12.19
N GLN A 490 5.77 0.55 -13.32
CA GLN A 490 6.05 -0.87 -13.46
C GLN A 490 7.51 -1.13 -13.07
N ALA A 491 7.73 -1.85 -11.98
CA ALA A 491 9.04 -2.18 -11.46
C ALA A 491 9.79 -3.21 -12.32
N SER A 492 11.05 -3.42 -12.01
CA SER A 492 11.92 -4.35 -12.76
C SER A 492 11.44 -5.80 -12.67
N ASP A 493 10.78 -6.18 -11.58
CA ASP A 493 10.17 -7.50 -11.36
C ASP A 493 8.83 -7.71 -12.10
N GLY A 494 8.33 -6.68 -12.79
CA GLY A 494 7.09 -6.71 -13.56
C GLY A 494 5.84 -6.30 -12.77
N ARG A 495 5.93 -6.13 -11.46
CA ARG A 495 4.82 -5.62 -10.63
C ARG A 495 4.55 -4.16 -10.94
N ILE A 496 3.30 -3.77 -10.80
CA ILE A 496 2.85 -2.40 -11.04
C ILE A 496 2.55 -1.79 -9.66
N HIS A 497 3.28 -0.74 -9.35
CA HIS A 497 3.14 0.03 -8.12
C HIS A 497 2.33 1.29 -8.40
N LEU A 498 1.26 1.50 -7.66
CA LEU A 498 0.40 2.68 -7.74
C LEU A 498 0.34 3.32 -6.36
N THR A 499 0.78 4.57 -6.24
CA THR A 499 0.61 5.38 -5.03
C THR A 499 -0.35 6.52 -5.29
N TYR A 500 -1.11 6.92 -4.28
CA TYR A 500 -2.06 8.02 -4.37
C TYR A 500 -2.39 8.62 -3.00
N THR A 501 -2.83 9.86 -3.01
CA THR A 501 -3.35 10.55 -1.84
C THR A 501 -4.58 9.82 -1.31
N TYR A 502 -4.55 9.42 -0.05
CA TYR A 502 -5.66 8.77 0.63
C TYR A 502 -6.26 9.73 1.67
N ARG A 503 -7.41 10.33 1.33
CA ARG A 503 -8.18 11.26 2.18
C ARG A 503 -7.36 12.44 2.74
N ARG A 504 -6.26 12.78 2.10
CA ARG A 504 -5.27 13.76 2.52
C ARG A 504 -4.57 13.52 3.87
N PHE A 505 -4.86 12.46 4.58
CA PHE A 505 -4.15 12.15 5.83
C PHE A 505 -3.04 11.11 5.68
N SER A 506 -3.02 10.36 4.58
CA SER A 506 -1.99 9.38 4.29
C SER A 506 -1.76 9.22 2.78
N ILE A 507 -0.78 8.41 2.43
CA ILE A 507 -0.54 7.92 1.07
C ILE A 507 -0.84 6.42 1.05
N LYS A 508 -1.63 5.98 0.09
CA LYS A 508 -1.91 4.57 -0.12
C LYS A 508 -1.06 4.01 -1.24
N HIS A 509 -0.57 2.80 -1.06
CA HIS A 509 0.22 2.04 -2.02
C HIS A 509 -0.52 0.77 -2.38
N THR A 510 -0.76 0.60 -3.67
CA THR A 510 -1.38 -0.60 -4.26
C THR A 510 -0.39 -1.23 -5.21
N VAL A 511 -0.20 -2.55 -5.11
CA VAL A 511 0.68 -3.32 -6.00
C VAL A 511 -0.14 -4.42 -6.66
N PHE A 512 0.00 -4.56 -7.97
CA PHE A 512 -0.70 -5.56 -8.75
C PHE A 512 0.12 -6.01 -9.97
N ASN A 513 -0.34 -7.04 -10.65
CA ASN A 513 0.22 -7.48 -11.93
C ASN A 513 -0.81 -7.33 -13.07
N GLU A 514 -0.38 -7.56 -14.31
CA GLU A 514 -1.26 -7.43 -15.48
C GLU A 514 -2.39 -8.47 -15.48
N ASN A 515 -2.21 -9.63 -14.86
CA ASN A 515 -3.26 -10.64 -14.76
C ASN A 515 -4.45 -10.13 -13.93
N TRP A 516 -4.18 -9.34 -12.86
CA TRP A 516 -5.23 -8.71 -12.10
C TRP A 516 -6.07 -7.73 -12.93
N LEU A 517 -5.46 -7.03 -13.89
CA LEU A 517 -6.19 -6.08 -14.74
C LEU A 517 -7.22 -6.76 -15.66
N THR A 518 -6.93 -7.98 -16.11
CA THR A 518 -7.73 -8.71 -17.11
C THR A 518 -8.77 -9.64 -16.51
N THR A 519 -8.74 -9.90 -15.19
CA THR A 519 -9.73 -10.78 -14.58
C THR A 519 -11.10 -10.10 -14.53
N SER A 520 -12.17 -10.87 -14.76
CA SER A 520 -13.56 -10.38 -14.59
C SER A 520 -13.99 -10.32 -13.13
N GLU A 521 -13.23 -10.91 -12.22
CA GLU A 521 -13.53 -10.94 -10.79
C GLU A 521 -12.97 -9.70 -10.11
N ARG A 522 -13.85 -8.93 -9.44
CA ARG A 522 -13.44 -7.88 -8.51
C ARG A 522 -12.88 -8.57 -7.27
N PRO A 523 -11.66 -8.32 -6.83
CA PRO A 523 -11.36 -8.48 -5.41
C PRO A 523 -12.20 -7.40 -4.69
N ASN A 524 -13.20 -7.85 -3.95
CA ASN A 524 -14.00 -7.00 -3.06
C ASN A 524 -13.14 -6.43 -1.94
#